data_48de8972d069e5fdac9ccca2e2162eb1
#
_entry.id   48de8972d069e5fdac9ccca2e2162eb1
#
_cell.length_a   1.000
_cell.length_b   1.000
_cell.length_c   1.000
_cell.angle_alpha   90.00
_cell.angle_beta   90.00
_cell.angle_gamma   90.00
#
_symmetry.space_group_name_H-M   'P 1'
#
loop_
_entity.id
_entity.type
_entity.pdbx_description
1 polymer ?
#
loop_
_entity_poly.entity_id
_entity_poly.type
_entity_poly.pdbx_seq_one_letter_code
_entity_poly.pdbx_strand_id
1 'polypeptide(L)'
;HFYTVVAEGGLRQMVVADATEVCLPLPPEALLKPLGESLPQIEEMLQTLPALFTQTKKPDAALGAALSAAHQLLEHSGGRLLVFQHTLPSAGPMKLSARDDVRVYGTEKEKALLAPADASWEALAKKLCASHVSVSSFHFSTGNYVDLASQSILPRHTGGQLYLYANCVPEQRDEWCAKLQAELARNLMRSYGYEGVMRVRCSKGAPPRRPSVAPPHSSTPAAH
;
A
#
# COMPACT_ATOMS: atom_id res chain seq x y z
N HIS A 1 8.67 -8.54 -9.99
CA HIS A 1 10.07 -8.65 -9.56
C HIS A 1 10.16 -8.47 -8.05
N PHE A 2 10.90 -9.35 -7.39
CA PHE A 2 11.35 -9.19 -6.01
C PHE A 2 12.82 -8.79 -6.01
N TYR A 3 13.16 -7.88 -5.14
CA TYR A 3 14.54 -7.50 -4.87
C TYR A 3 14.84 -7.77 -3.41
N THR A 4 15.92 -8.46 -3.13
CA THR A 4 16.40 -8.69 -1.78
C THR A 4 17.91 -8.51 -1.73
N VAL A 5 18.39 -8.14 -0.58
CA VAL A 5 19.81 -7.98 -0.30
C VAL A 5 20.41 -9.33 0.12
N VAL A 6 21.57 -9.68 -0.41
CA VAL A 6 22.30 -10.91 -0.07
C VAL A 6 23.34 -10.62 1.01
N ALA A 7 23.52 -11.56 1.95
CA ALA A 7 24.43 -11.38 3.08
C ALA A 7 25.90 -11.13 2.66
N GLU A 8 26.31 -11.66 1.52
CA GLU A 8 27.67 -11.48 0.96
C GLU A 8 27.86 -10.15 0.20
N GLY A 9 26.84 -9.29 0.24
CA GLY A 9 26.78 -8.06 -0.54
C GLY A 9 26.19 -8.26 -1.93
N GLY A 10 25.44 -7.27 -2.39
CA GLY A 10 24.79 -7.24 -3.69
C GLY A 10 23.27 -7.40 -3.66
N LEU A 11 22.67 -7.14 -4.81
CA LEU A 11 21.23 -7.18 -5.04
C LEU A 11 20.86 -8.47 -5.76
N ARG A 12 19.96 -9.26 -5.17
CA ARG A 12 19.36 -10.40 -5.85
C ARG A 12 18.01 -10.00 -6.42
N GLN A 13 17.86 -10.11 -7.71
CA GLN A 13 16.59 -9.95 -8.42
C GLN A 13 15.98 -11.33 -8.68
N MET A 14 14.69 -11.46 -8.37
CA MET A 14 13.93 -12.66 -8.66
C MET A 14 12.66 -12.28 -9.43
N VAL A 15 12.38 -13.01 -10.50
CA VAL A 15 11.23 -12.77 -11.36
C VAL A 15 10.15 -13.80 -11.05
N VAL A 16 8.96 -13.34 -10.74
CA VAL A 16 7.77 -14.17 -10.64
C VAL A 16 7.07 -14.14 -12.00
N ALA A 17 6.92 -15.30 -12.62
CA ALA A 17 6.39 -15.42 -13.97
C ALA A 17 4.89 -15.14 -14.03
N ASP A 18 4.15 -15.58 -13.00
CA ASP A 18 2.70 -15.40 -12.93
C ASP A 18 2.33 -14.33 -11.90
N ALA A 19 1.69 -13.27 -12.38
CA ALA A 19 1.16 -12.20 -11.54
C ALA A 19 -0.24 -12.52 -10.98
N THR A 20 -0.91 -13.57 -11.45
CA THR A 20 -2.24 -13.96 -10.98
C THR A 20 -2.17 -14.82 -9.73
N GLU A 21 -1.17 -15.68 -9.63
CA GLU A 21 -0.92 -16.56 -8.49
C GLU A 21 0.50 -16.32 -7.97
N VAL A 22 0.63 -15.37 -7.07
CA VAL A 22 1.94 -14.94 -6.56
C VAL A 22 2.35 -15.81 -5.38
N CYS A 23 3.49 -16.48 -5.54
CA CYS A 23 4.19 -17.18 -4.47
C CYS A 23 5.45 -16.40 -4.08
N LEU A 24 5.81 -16.43 -2.80
CA LEU A 24 7.09 -15.90 -2.35
C LEU A 24 8.23 -16.75 -2.91
N PRO A 25 9.25 -16.13 -3.55
CA PRO A 25 10.36 -16.88 -4.14
C PRO A 25 11.34 -17.45 -3.11
N LEU A 26 11.28 -16.94 -1.88
CA LEU A 26 12.07 -17.36 -0.73
C LEU A 26 11.21 -17.27 0.54
N PRO A 27 11.57 -17.98 1.61
CA PRO A 27 10.88 -17.85 2.88
C PRO A 27 11.03 -16.42 3.46
N PRO A 28 10.05 -15.96 4.28
CA PRO A 28 10.03 -14.60 4.82
C PRO A 28 11.32 -14.18 5.50
N GLU A 29 11.97 -15.08 6.25
CA GLU A 29 13.20 -14.82 6.99
C GLU A 29 14.40 -14.51 6.05
N ALA A 30 14.35 -15.03 4.84
CA ALA A 30 15.36 -14.76 3.83
C ALA A 30 15.12 -13.44 3.08
N LEU A 31 13.83 -13.01 2.99
CA LEU A 31 13.43 -11.77 2.31
C LEU A 31 13.49 -10.56 3.23
N LEU A 32 13.10 -10.71 4.49
CA LEU A 32 13.18 -9.64 5.50
C LEU A 32 14.62 -9.56 6.03
N LYS A 33 15.18 -8.36 6.02
CA LYS A 33 16.56 -8.11 6.44
C LYS A 33 16.60 -7.08 7.58
N PRO A 34 17.42 -7.29 8.61
CA PRO A 34 17.65 -6.28 9.64
C PRO A 34 18.24 -5.01 9.01
N LEU A 35 17.55 -3.88 9.21
CA LEU A 35 17.94 -2.60 8.61
C LEU A 35 19.37 -2.19 9.02
N GLY A 36 19.70 -2.35 10.31
CA GLY A 36 21.02 -1.92 10.83
C GLY A 36 22.20 -2.65 10.21
N GLU A 37 22.02 -3.91 9.81
CA GLU A 37 23.08 -4.74 9.20
C GLU A 37 23.14 -4.59 7.68
N SER A 38 21.99 -4.22 7.07
CA SER A 38 21.82 -4.22 5.61
C SER A 38 21.73 -2.82 5.02
N LEU A 39 21.97 -1.77 5.80
CA LEU A 39 21.79 -0.40 5.35
C LEU A 39 22.59 -0.04 4.08
N PRO A 40 23.91 -0.35 3.99
CA PRO A 40 24.69 -0.02 2.80
C PRO A 40 24.16 -0.69 1.54
N GLN A 41 23.73 -1.95 1.65
CA GLN A 41 23.20 -2.72 0.53
C GLN A 41 21.81 -2.21 0.10
N ILE A 42 20.98 -1.72 1.06
CA ILE A 42 19.69 -1.12 0.77
C ILE A 42 19.89 0.22 0.04
N GLU A 43 20.88 1.02 0.45
CA GLU A 43 21.23 2.25 -0.24
C GLU A 43 21.70 1.98 -1.68
N GLU A 44 22.57 0.99 -1.89
CA GLU A 44 23.00 0.56 -3.21
C GLU A 44 21.81 0.10 -4.07
N MET A 45 20.89 -0.68 -3.49
CA MET A 45 19.67 -1.10 -4.16
C MET A 45 18.84 0.11 -4.63
N LEU A 46 18.60 1.07 -3.76
CA LEU A 46 17.81 2.26 -4.07
C LEU A 46 18.48 3.12 -5.17
N GLN A 47 19.79 3.18 -5.20
CA GLN A 47 20.55 3.87 -6.27
C GLN A 47 20.49 3.13 -7.61
N THR A 48 20.46 1.80 -7.58
CA THR A 48 20.48 0.96 -8.78
C THR A 48 19.10 0.82 -9.42
N LEU A 49 18.02 0.81 -8.64
CA LEU A 49 16.65 0.61 -9.14
C LEU A 49 16.25 1.54 -10.31
N PRO A 50 16.52 2.85 -10.29
CA PRO A 50 16.17 3.73 -11.41
C PRO A 50 16.86 3.34 -12.71
N ALA A 51 18.14 2.93 -12.64
CA ALA A 51 18.92 2.53 -13.82
C ALA A 51 18.38 1.24 -14.45
N LEU A 52 17.95 0.26 -13.63
CA LEU A 52 17.40 -1.01 -14.10
C LEU A 52 16.14 -0.84 -14.97
N PHE A 53 15.34 0.20 -14.71
CA PHE A 53 14.07 0.41 -15.37
C PHE A 53 14.05 1.55 -16.40
N THR A 54 15.18 2.20 -16.66
CA THR A 54 15.29 3.32 -17.62
C THR A 54 14.80 2.94 -19.02
N GLN A 55 15.03 1.70 -19.45
CA GLN A 55 14.62 1.20 -20.76
C GLN A 55 13.21 0.61 -20.80
N THR A 56 12.55 0.51 -19.65
CA THR A 56 11.21 -0.09 -19.56
C THR A 56 10.16 0.90 -20.04
N LYS A 57 9.49 0.56 -21.15
CA LYS A 57 8.42 1.38 -21.75
C LYS A 57 7.01 0.86 -21.46
N LYS A 58 6.88 -0.22 -20.66
CA LYS A 58 5.56 -0.80 -20.33
C LYS A 58 4.95 -0.03 -19.15
N PRO A 59 3.78 0.59 -19.33
CA PRO A 59 3.11 1.33 -18.27
C PRO A 59 2.34 0.42 -17.29
N ASP A 60 2.26 -0.88 -17.59
CA ASP A 60 1.47 -1.81 -16.80
C ASP A 60 2.04 -1.99 -15.39
N ALA A 61 1.15 -1.93 -14.42
CA ALA A 61 1.49 -2.14 -13.01
C ALA A 61 0.62 -3.25 -12.41
N ALA A 62 1.26 -4.26 -11.80
CA ALA A 62 0.61 -5.38 -11.14
C ALA A 62 0.59 -5.18 -9.61
N LEU A 63 -0.03 -4.09 -9.14
CA LEU A 63 -0.07 -3.71 -7.73
C LEU A 63 -0.74 -4.78 -6.88
N GLY A 64 -1.85 -5.36 -7.33
CA GLY A 64 -2.56 -6.39 -6.59
C GLY A 64 -1.71 -7.63 -6.30
N ALA A 65 -0.90 -8.03 -7.27
CA ALA A 65 0.08 -9.10 -7.10
C ALA A 65 1.15 -8.76 -6.06
N ALA A 66 1.70 -7.55 -6.13
CA ALA A 66 2.70 -7.06 -5.17
C ALA A 66 2.13 -6.98 -3.74
N LEU A 67 0.90 -6.51 -3.59
CA LEU A 67 0.22 -6.44 -2.30
C LEU A 67 -0.09 -7.82 -1.72
N SER A 68 -0.47 -8.78 -2.56
CA SER A 68 -0.69 -10.16 -2.14
C SER A 68 0.60 -10.81 -1.66
N ALA A 69 1.71 -10.58 -2.35
CA ALA A 69 3.03 -11.03 -1.93
C ALA A 69 3.48 -10.38 -0.62
N ALA A 70 3.28 -9.07 -0.48
CA ALA A 70 3.60 -8.36 0.75
C ALA A 70 2.76 -8.85 1.93
N HIS A 71 1.49 -9.20 1.71
CA HIS A 71 0.66 -9.83 2.74
C HIS A 71 1.25 -11.16 3.19
N GLN A 72 1.59 -12.07 2.24
CA GLN A 72 2.22 -13.36 2.56
C GLN A 72 3.53 -13.17 3.34
N LEU A 73 4.33 -12.16 2.98
CA LEU A 73 5.59 -11.85 3.65
C LEU A 73 5.40 -11.40 5.10
N LEU A 74 4.34 -10.64 5.38
CA LEU A 74 4.08 -10.00 6.68
C LEU A 74 2.98 -10.71 7.49
N GLU A 75 2.40 -11.80 7.00
CA GLU A 75 1.24 -12.46 7.60
C GLU A 75 1.47 -12.86 9.06
N HIS A 76 2.68 -13.31 9.38
CA HIS A 76 3.01 -13.79 10.73
C HIS A 76 3.73 -12.74 11.60
N SER A 77 4.37 -11.75 10.98
CA SER A 77 5.13 -10.74 11.72
C SER A 77 4.34 -9.45 11.95
N GLY A 78 3.30 -9.21 11.13
CA GLY A 78 2.69 -7.89 11.07
C GLY A 78 3.66 -6.85 10.52
N GLY A 79 3.31 -5.58 10.62
CA GLY A 79 4.23 -4.51 10.27
C GLY A 79 3.62 -3.37 9.45
N ARG A 80 4.48 -2.69 8.71
CA ARG A 80 4.09 -1.54 7.89
C ARG A 80 4.50 -1.75 6.45
N LEU A 81 3.57 -1.50 5.54
CA LEU A 81 3.76 -1.55 4.11
C LEU A 81 3.70 -0.14 3.54
N LEU A 82 4.76 0.28 2.86
CA LEU A 82 4.81 1.52 2.10
C LEU A 82 4.65 1.22 0.61
N VAL A 83 3.65 1.81 0.00
CA VAL A 83 3.32 1.64 -1.42
C VAL A 83 3.61 2.94 -2.16
N PHE A 84 4.45 2.89 -3.18
CA PHE A 84 4.76 4.00 -4.06
C PHE A 84 4.19 3.70 -5.45
N GLN A 85 3.24 4.51 -5.90
CA GLN A 85 2.49 4.25 -7.12
C GLN A 85 2.45 5.49 -8.02
N HIS A 86 2.76 5.30 -9.31
CA HIS A 86 2.69 6.36 -10.31
C HIS A 86 1.61 6.08 -11.36
N THR A 87 1.47 4.84 -11.80
CA THR A 87 0.53 4.42 -12.84
C THR A 87 -0.66 3.68 -12.24
N LEU A 88 -1.81 3.73 -12.92
CA LEU A 88 -2.97 2.93 -12.54
C LEU A 88 -2.62 1.43 -12.59
N PRO A 89 -2.97 0.63 -11.56
CA PRO A 89 -2.79 -0.82 -11.60
C PRO A 89 -3.62 -1.44 -12.73
N SER A 90 -2.97 -1.85 -13.81
CA SER A 90 -3.65 -2.30 -15.04
C SER A 90 -3.54 -3.81 -15.26
N ALA A 91 -2.64 -4.48 -14.55
CA ALA A 91 -2.33 -5.90 -14.75
C ALA A 91 -2.53 -6.74 -13.47
N GLY A 92 -2.80 -8.03 -13.66
CA GLY A 92 -2.94 -8.99 -12.57
C GLY A 92 -4.24 -8.86 -11.77
N PRO A 93 -4.28 -9.43 -10.56
CA PRO A 93 -5.43 -9.32 -9.67
C PRO A 93 -5.65 -7.87 -9.23
N MET A 94 -6.90 -7.52 -8.92
CA MET A 94 -7.29 -6.17 -8.47
C MET A 94 -6.97 -5.06 -9.50
N LYS A 95 -6.89 -5.41 -10.78
CA LYS A 95 -6.66 -4.44 -11.85
C LYS A 95 -7.76 -3.38 -11.87
N LEU A 96 -7.37 -2.16 -12.17
CA LEU A 96 -8.24 -1.01 -12.30
C LEU A 96 -8.29 -0.51 -13.75
N SER A 97 -9.40 0.10 -14.11
CA SER A 97 -9.57 0.84 -15.36
C SER A 97 -10.02 2.26 -15.04
N ALA A 98 -9.79 3.19 -15.94
CA ALA A 98 -10.30 4.54 -15.79
C ALA A 98 -11.83 4.51 -15.75
N ARG A 99 -12.42 5.10 -14.71
CA ARG A 99 -13.86 5.21 -14.48
C ARG A 99 -14.36 6.65 -14.58
N ASP A 100 -13.50 7.53 -15.07
CA ASP A 100 -13.72 8.96 -15.18
C ASP A 100 -14.59 9.26 -16.42
N ASP A 101 -15.90 8.96 -16.30
CA ASP A 101 -16.87 9.29 -17.35
C ASP A 101 -17.65 10.54 -16.94
N VAL A 102 -17.39 11.64 -17.64
CA VAL A 102 -18.05 12.94 -17.43
C VAL A 102 -19.57 12.82 -17.50
N ARG A 103 -20.12 11.85 -18.24
CA ARG A 103 -21.57 11.63 -18.36
C ARG A 103 -22.24 11.15 -17.07
N VAL A 104 -21.44 10.64 -16.13
CA VAL A 104 -21.91 10.12 -14.86
C VAL A 104 -22.02 11.23 -13.81
N TYR A 105 -21.30 12.33 -13.97
CA TYR A 105 -21.28 13.44 -13.02
C TYR A 105 -22.66 14.11 -12.92
N GLY A 106 -23.04 14.44 -11.68
CA GLY A 106 -24.34 15.00 -11.37
C GLY A 106 -25.52 14.01 -11.43
N THR A 107 -25.25 12.72 -11.66
CA THR A 107 -26.28 11.67 -11.70
C THR A 107 -26.24 10.81 -10.43
N GLU A 108 -27.28 10.02 -10.21
CA GLU A 108 -27.32 9.00 -9.12
C GLU A 108 -26.13 8.00 -9.19
N LYS A 109 -25.58 7.79 -10.38
CA LYS A 109 -24.46 6.88 -10.62
C LYS A 109 -23.12 7.43 -10.16
N GLU A 110 -23.00 8.73 -9.96
CA GLU A 110 -21.77 9.37 -9.47
C GLU A 110 -21.33 8.78 -8.12
N LYS A 111 -22.25 8.41 -7.27
CA LYS A 111 -21.96 7.77 -5.98
C LYS A 111 -21.13 6.48 -6.12
N ALA A 112 -21.30 5.76 -7.24
CA ALA A 112 -20.53 4.55 -7.52
C ALA A 112 -19.04 4.84 -7.78
N LEU A 113 -18.69 6.05 -8.21
CA LEU A 113 -17.30 6.46 -8.42
C LEU A 113 -16.54 6.64 -7.08
N LEU A 114 -17.26 6.88 -5.99
CA LEU A 114 -16.70 7.01 -4.64
C LEU A 114 -16.53 5.66 -3.93
N ALA A 115 -17.07 4.59 -4.51
CA ALA A 115 -16.92 3.23 -4.03
C ALA A 115 -15.73 2.53 -4.74
N PRO A 116 -15.14 1.51 -4.12
CA PRO A 116 -14.11 0.70 -4.77
C PRO A 116 -14.63 0.05 -6.05
N ALA A 117 -13.78 -0.10 -7.05
CA ALA A 117 -14.14 -0.73 -8.32
C ALA A 117 -14.48 -2.21 -8.18
N ASP A 118 -13.86 -2.86 -7.21
CA ASP A 118 -13.97 -4.30 -6.97
C ASP A 118 -13.91 -4.60 -5.47
N ALA A 119 -14.68 -5.61 -5.03
CA ALA A 119 -14.72 -6.06 -3.63
C ALA A 119 -13.40 -6.70 -3.16
N SER A 120 -12.52 -7.10 -4.07
CA SER A 120 -11.21 -7.66 -3.76
C SER A 120 -10.32 -6.70 -2.97
N TRP A 121 -10.46 -5.38 -3.18
CA TRP A 121 -9.77 -4.34 -2.39
C TRP A 121 -10.13 -4.39 -0.92
N GLU A 122 -11.42 -4.52 -0.62
CA GLU A 122 -11.88 -4.67 0.77
C GLU A 122 -11.49 -6.02 1.37
N ALA A 123 -11.55 -7.09 0.57
CA ALA A 123 -11.15 -8.42 1.01
C ALA A 123 -9.66 -8.46 1.40
N LEU A 124 -8.79 -7.85 0.60
CA LEU A 124 -7.37 -7.72 0.93
C LEU A 124 -7.15 -6.82 2.16
N ALA A 125 -7.86 -5.70 2.27
CA ALA A 125 -7.77 -4.83 3.43
C ALA A 125 -8.11 -5.57 4.73
N LYS A 126 -9.14 -6.42 4.72
CA LYS A 126 -9.50 -7.26 5.87
C LYS A 126 -8.40 -8.27 6.23
N LYS A 127 -7.77 -8.90 5.22
CA LYS A 127 -6.63 -9.81 5.45
C LYS A 127 -5.45 -9.08 6.09
N LEU A 128 -5.08 -7.92 5.55
CA LEU A 128 -3.99 -7.09 6.10
C LEU A 128 -4.28 -6.63 7.53
N CYS A 129 -5.53 -6.24 7.83
CA CYS A 129 -5.94 -5.92 9.20
C CYS A 129 -5.80 -7.12 10.13
N ALA A 130 -6.22 -8.31 9.71
CA ALA A 130 -6.13 -9.54 10.52
C ALA A 130 -4.68 -9.91 10.82
N SER A 131 -3.75 -9.58 9.90
CA SER A 131 -2.31 -9.81 10.07
C SER A 131 -1.59 -8.60 10.70
N HIS A 132 -2.30 -7.62 11.24
CA HIS A 132 -1.72 -6.41 11.84
C HIS A 132 -0.77 -5.64 10.91
N VAL A 133 -1.05 -5.63 9.60
CA VAL A 133 -0.28 -4.91 8.60
C VAL A 133 -0.94 -3.57 8.29
N SER A 134 -0.25 -2.47 8.55
CA SER A 134 -0.68 -1.12 8.19
C SER A 134 -0.12 -0.71 6.83
N VAL A 135 -0.96 -0.15 5.96
CA VAL A 135 -0.58 0.28 4.61
C VAL A 135 -0.59 1.79 4.51
N SER A 136 0.55 2.39 4.15
CA SER A 136 0.60 3.80 3.75
C SER A 136 0.95 3.88 2.25
N SER A 137 0.20 4.67 1.49
CA SER A 137 0.35 4.76 0.04
C SER A 137 0.67 6.17 -0.41
N PHE A 138 1.65 6.26 -1.31
CA PHE A 138 2.17 7.48 -1.90
C PHE A 138 1.89 7.44 -3.41
N HIS A 139 0.97 8.28 -3.87
CA HIS A 139 0.54 8.33 -5.26
C HIS A 139 1.11 9.56 -5.94
N PHE A 140 1.81 9.35 -7.04
CA PHE A 140 2.40 10.40 -7.87
C PHE A 140 1.61 10.49 -9.16
N SER A 141 1.10 11.67 -9.49
CA SER A 141 0.34 11.89 -10.72
C SER A 141 0.93 13.02 -11.53
N THR A 142 1.06 12.81 -12.84
CA THR A 142 1.39 13.84 -13.81
C THR A 142 0.15 14.36 -14.56
N GLY A 143 -1.04 14.25 -13.93
CA GLY A 143 -2.34 14.52 -14.55
C GLY A 143 -3.09 13.25 -14.96
N ASN A 144 -2.50 12.06 -14.78
CA ASN A 144 -3.14 10.79 -15.09
C ASN A 144 -4.27 10.48 -14.10
N TYR A 145 -5.24 9.72 -14.56
CA TYR A 145 -6.28 9.18 -13.70
C TYR A 145 -5.69 8.20 -12.67
N VAL A 146 -6.00 8.45 -11.42
CA VAL A 146 -5.62 7.58 -10.29
C VAL A 146 -6.90 7.23 -9.54
N ASP A 147 -7.35 5.98 -9.58
CA ASP A 147 -8.56 5.55 -8.87
C ASP A 147 -8.31 5.54 -7.35
N LEU A 148 -8.34 6.73 -6.75
CA LEU A 148 -8.15 6.89 -5.31
C LEU A 148 -9.27 6.25 -4.49
N ALA A 149 -10.49 6.16 -5.04
CA ALA A 149 -11.62 5.54 -4.37
C ALA A 149 -11.34 4.07 -4.06
N SER A 150 -10.76 3.33 -5.01
CA SER A 150 -10.37 1.94 -4.80
C SER A 150 -9.09 1.82 -3.96
N GLN A 151 -8.06 2.57 -4.28
CA GLN A 151 -6.74 2.44 -3.65
C GLN A 151 -6.71 2.95 -2.21
N SER A 152 -7.57 3.92 -1.84
CA SER A 152 -7.69 4.44 -0.47
C SER A 152 -8.27 3.44 0.53
N ILE A 153 -8.91 2.38 0.07
CA ILE A 153 -9.49 1.35 0.93
C ILE A 153 -8.43 0.72 1.83
N LEU A 154 -7.24 0.43 1.28
CA LEU A 154 -6.17 -0.19 2.05
C LEU A 154 -5.70 0.69 3.21
N PRO A 155 -5.18 1.92 3.01
CA PRO A 155 -4.76 2.76 4.13
C PRO A 155 -5.91 3.09 5.08
N ARG A 156 -7.13 3.29 4.57
CA ARG A 156 -8.30 3.61 5.38
C ARG A 156 -8.68 2.49 6.35
N HIS A 157 -8.61 1.24 5.94
CA HIS A 157 -8.96 0.08 6.77
C HIS A 157 -7.83 -0.35 7.69
N THR A 158 -6.57 -0.16 7.27
CA THR A 158 -5.40 -0.63 8.02
C THR A 158 -4.78 0.44 8.92
N GLY A 159 -5.41 1.61 9.04
CA GLY A 159 -4.92 2.71 9.89
C GLY A 159 -3.68 3.43 9.35
N GLY A 160 -3.35 3.24 8.08
CA GLY A 160 -2.28 3.97 7.41
C GLY A 160 -2.75 5.31 6.82
N GLN A 161 -1.96 5.87 5.93
CA GLN A 161 -2.21 7.17 5.31
C GLN A 161 -2.09 7.07 3.78
N LEU A 162 -2.88 7.89 3.09
CA LEU A 162 -2.78 8.08 1.66
C LEU A 162 -2.27 9.49 1.39
N TYR A 163 -1.22 9.57 0.58
CA TYR A 163 -0.61 10.81 0.11
C TYR A 163 -0.78 10.92 -1.41
N LEU A 164 -1.24 12.07 -1.86
CA LEU A 164 -1.35 12.36 -3.28
C LEU A 164 -0.44 13.54 -3.64
N TYR A 165 0.45 13.30 -4.57
CA TYR A 165 1.30 14.31 -5.20
C TYR A 165 0.76 14.53 -6.61
N ALA A 166 -0.08 15.54 -6.77
CA ALA A 166 -0.56 15.96 -8.06
C ALA A 166 0.51 16.79 -8.78
N ASN A 167 0.54 16.71 -10.10
CA ASN A 167 1.44 17.51 -10.93
C ASN A 167 2.94 17.25 -10.64
N CYS A 168 3.32 15.98 -10.49
CA CYS A 168 4.72 15.59 -10.33
C CYS A 168 5.50 15.79 -11.65
N VAL A 169 5.57 17.03 -12.10
CA VAL A 169 6.33 17.39 -13.32
C VAL A 169 7.80 17.68 -12.94
N PRO A 170 8.73 17.44 -13.87
CA PRO A 170 10.17 17.64 -13.61
C PRO A 170 10.52 19.06 -13.17
N GLU A 171 9.78 20.05 -13.68
CA GLU A 171 10.01 21.48 -13.39
C GLU A 171 9.73 21.85 -11.92
N GLN A 172 8.86 21.10 -11.23
CA GLN A 172 8.50 21.30 -9.82
C GLN A 172 9.12 20.23 -8.91
N ARG A 173 10.17 19.55 -9.39
CA ARG A 173 10.76 18.42 -8.68
C ARG A 173 11.16 18.73 -7.25
N ASP A 174 11.82 19.86 -7.01
CA ASP A 174 12.33 20.21 -5.68
C ASP A 174 11.20 20.40 -4.67
N GLU A 175 10.08 20.98 -5.10
CA GLU A 175 8.91 21.23 -4.26
C GLU A 175 8.23 19.92 -3.82
N TRP A 176 7.86 19.06 -4.77
CA TRP A 176 7.19 17.81 -4.40
C TRP A 176 8.15 16.80 -3.75
N CYS A 177 9.46 16.84 -4.04
CA CYS A 177 10.46 16.04 -3.35
C CYS A 177 10.61 16.48 -1.88
N ALA A 178 10.67 17.77 -1.61
CA ALA A 178 10.74 18.30 -0.24
C ALA A 178 9.49 17.90 0.57
N LYS A 179 8.30 18.00 -0.04
CA LYS A 179 7.05 17.53 0.57
C LYS A 179 7.08 16.02 0.85
N LEU A 180 7.51 15.21 -0.13
CA LEU A 180 7.65 13.77 0.04
C LEU A 180 8.59 13.42 1.19
N GLN A 181 9.76 14.04 1.24
CA GLN A 181 10.74 13.80 2.30
C GLN A 181 10.16 14.10 3.69
N ALA A 182 9.48 15.24 3.84
CA ALA A 182 8.88 15.64 5.11
C ALA A 182 7.75 14.68 5.54
N GLU A 183 6.90 14.26 4.61
CA GLU A 183 5.78 13.35 4.87
C GLU A 183 6.25 11.92 5.12
N LEU A 184 7.24 11.45 4.36
CA LEU A 184 7.86 10.13 4.54
C LEU A 184 8.60 10.04 5.87
N ALA A 185 9.42 11.06 6.22
CA ALA A 185 10.09 11.13 7.51
C ALA A 185 9.09 11.09 8.66
N ARG A 186 8.02 11.90 8.60
CA ARG A 186 6.95 11.88 9.61
C ARG A 186 6.27 10.51 9.69
N ASN A 187 6.02 9.86 8.57
CA ASN A 187 5.41 8.53 8.52
C ASN A 187 6.33 7.49 9.17
N LEU A 188 7.62 7.49 8.84
CA LEU A 188 8.59 6.52 9.34
C LEU A 188 8.96 6.73 10.81
N MET A 189 9.11 7.99 11.25
CA MET A 189 9.56 8.33 12.62
C MET A 189 8.43 8.34 13.64
N ARG A 190 7.16 8.32 13.21
CA ARG A 190 6.03 8.27 14.14
C ARG A 190 6.04 6.98 14.94
N SER A 191 5.83 7.09 16.26
CA SER A 191 5.60 5.94 17.11
C SER A 191 4.34 5.20 16.69
N TYR A 192 4.43 3.89 16.60
CA TYR A 192 3.31 3.00 16.27
C TYR A 192 2.98 2.11 17.45
N GLY A 193 1.67 1.94 17.70
CA GLY A 193 1.15 0.93 18.62
C GLY A 193 0.43 -0.15 17.82
N TYR A 194 0.65 -1.39 18.18
CA TYR A 194 -0.07 -2.54 17.66
C TYR A 194 -1.12 -2.98 18.66
N GLU A 195 -2.17 -3.67 18.20
CA GLU A 195 -3.24 -4.23 19.04
C GLU A 195 -3.93 -3.21 19.96
N GLY A 196 -4.03 -1.97 19.50
CA GLY A 196 -4.69 -0.92 20.28
C GLY A 196 -6.20 -1.15 20.38
N VAL A 197 -6.74 -1.22 21.60
CA VAL A 197 -8.16 -1.29 21.85
C VAL A 197 -8.66 0.06 22.36
N MET A 198 -9.58 0.68 21.62
CA MET A 198 -10.20 1.92 22.03
C MET A 198 -11.69 1.72 22.31
N ARG A 199 -12.14 2.18 23.49
CA ARG A 199 -13.56 2.21 23.85
C ARG A 199 -14.05 3.65 23.99
N VAL A 200 -14.96 4.06 23.12
CA VAL A 200 -15.61 5.36 23.20
C VAL A 200 -16.91 5.23 24.02
N ARG A 201 -17.05 6.04 25.06
CA ARG A 201 -18.27 6.13 25.86
C ARG A 201 -18.88 7.50 25.65
N CYS A 202 -20.13 7.53 25.22
CA CYS A 202 -20.88 8.76 24.99
C CYS A 202 -21.99 8.91 26.05
N SER A 203 -22.43 10.14 26.29
CA SER A 203 -23.62 10.42 27.09
C SER A 203 -24.88 9.85 26.43
N LYS A 204 -25.93 9.60 27.22
CA LYS A 204 -27.22 9.15 26.70
C LYS A 204 -27.76 10.15 25.67
N GLY A 205 -28.15 9.66 24.49
CA GLY A 205 -28.66 10.51 23.39
C GLY A 205 -27.65 10.87 22.30
N ALA A 206 -26.36 10.60 22.47
CA ALA A 206 -25.34 10.79 21.44
C ALA A 206 -24.71 9.43 21.08
N PRO A 207 -25.33 8.60 20.23
CA PRO A 207 -24.73 7.34 19.84
C PRO A 207 -23.43 7.61 19.11
N PRO A 208 -22.33 6.89 19.41
CA PRO A 208 -21.09 7.05 18.69
C PRO A 208 -21.34 6.71 17.23
N ARG A 209 -21.01 7.63 16.33
CA ARG A 209 -20.87 7.28 14.91
C ARG A 209 -19.78 6.21 14.84
N ARG A 210 -20.08 5.09 14.20
CA ARG A 210 -19.08 4.02 14.00
C ARG A 210 -17.85 4.66 13.37
N PRO A 211 -16.65 4.48 13.97
CA PRO A 211 -15.44 4.85 13.28
C PRO A 211 -15.43 4.13 11.93
N SER A 212 -14.98 4.81 10.89
CA SER A 212 -14.89 4.22 9.55
C SER A 212 -13.83 3.11 9.43
N VAL A 213 -13.09 2.88 10.50
CA VAL A 213 -12.11 1.79 10.63
C VAL A 213 -12.78 0.65 11.38
N ALA A 214 -12.87 -0.52 10.75
CA ALA A 214 -13.33 -1.72 11.42
C ALA A 214 -12.32 -2.07 12.53
N PRO A 215 -12.77 -2.28 13.78
CA PRO A 215 -11.87 -2.79 14.81
C PRO A 215 -11.40 -4.20 14.44
N PRO A 216 -10.16 -4.57 14.76
CA PRO A 216 -9.74 -5.95 14.66
C PRO A 216 -10.72 -6.81 15.46
N HIS A 217 -11.08 -7.96 14.91
CA HIS A 217 -12.03 -8.87 15.53
C HIS A 217 -11.57 -9.22 16.95
N SER A 218 -12.40 -8.88 17.96
CA SER A 218 -12.22 -9.40 19.29
C SER A 218 -12.38 -10.92 19.22
N SER A 219 -11.30 -11.67 19.42
CA SER A 219 -11.37 -13.06 19.77
C SER A 219 -12.15 -13.14 21.08
N THR A 220 -13.35 -13.65 21.02
CA THR A 220 -14.14 -13.99 22.21
C THR A 220 -13.37 -15.09 22.95
N PRO A 221 -12.98 -14.92 24.21
CA PRO A 221 -12.44 -16.04 24.97
C PRO A 221 -13.57 -17.06 25.13
N ALA A 222 -13.30 -18.30 24.74
CA ALA A 222 -14.19 -19.40 25.03
C ALA A 222 -14.39 -19.47 26.55
N ALA A 223 -15.65 -19.40 26.99
CA ALA A 223 -16.03 -19.64 28.37
C ALA A 223 -15.73 -21.11 28.70
N HIS A 224 -14.89 -21.31 29.71
CA HIS A 224 -14.84 -22.53 30.52
C HIS A 224 -15.62 -22.27 31.80
#